data_3e894d4a5020049f39e0bd7a5dbb014f
#
_entry.id   3e894d4a5020049f39e0bd7a5dbb014f
#
_cell.length_a   1.000
_cell.length_b   1.000
_cell.length_c   1.000
_cell.angle_alpha   90.00
_cell.angle_beta   90.00
_cell.angle_gamma   90.00
#
_symmetry.space_group_name_H-M   'P 1'
#
loop_
_entity.id
_entity.type
_entity.pdbx_description
1 polymer ?
#
loop_
_entity_poly.entity_id
_entity_poly.type
_entity_poly.pdbx_seq_one_letter_code
_entity_poly.pdbx_strand_id
1 'polypeptide(L)'
;YTLDTLSMIDESIQLMYDGISGIAVHEEHLVFAGASGDELGNFGTGIFYNDGTNEWAHHTQPIEDSQNASILQPIGTGFFEMLPITTHYNNITYDLAVTSNYAWITSWAGGLRRIPLDSLSSENVTWSPVPLPEDHQLDLFTCDETIFDDSLNIIAGFFLNPRDPGNGGNHNHKAFSVIAYGDTVWTGTANGINRGILGENGCVDWMHYSFQHHNLSGNFVVGLGLQVWNSHRVIWAATMNANSPGEQRGVSFTTDDGDTWQTTLLGERVYNVSSFDSLVFVSSGSGLWKTIVHHPDDPLVWARYQPMVEHTEFYNQEILTNEVYTAVVDDRSYF
;
A
#
# COMPACT_ATOMS: atom_id res chain seq x y z
N TYR A 1 -14.90 -16.67 -3.60
CA TYR A 1 -13.98 -17.22 -4.59
C TYR A 1 -13.23 -18.39 -3.94
N THR A 2 -13.37 -19.59 -4.46
CA THR A 2 -12.59 -20.75 -4.02
C THR A 2 -11.27 -20.77 -4.80
N LEU A 3 -10.20 -21.34 -4.22
CA LEU A 3 -8.90 -21.53 -4.90
C LEU A 3 -9.05 -22.25 -6.28
N ASP A 4 -10.10 -23.03 -6.45
CA ASP A 4 -10.44 -23.70 -7.73
C ASP A 4 -10.77 -22.72 -8.86
N THR A 5 -11.17 -21.49 -8.55
CA THR A 5 -11.50 -20.48 -9.57
C THR A 5 -10.25 -19.83 -10.16
N LEU A 6 -9.14 -19.78 -9.40
CA LEU A 6 -7.85 -19.30 -9.90
C LEU A 6 -7.17 -20.34 -10.83
N SER A 7 -7.49 -21.62 -10.71
CA SER A 7 -6.99 -22.68 -11.62
C SER A 7 -7.64 -22.64 -13.01
N MET A 8 -8.71 -21.86 -13.19
CA MET A 8 -9.39 -21.65 -14.47
C MET A 8 -8.91 -20.39 -15.22
N ILE A 9 -7.91 -19.68 -14.69
CA ILE A 9 -7.19 -18.67 -15.48
C ILE A 9 -6.58 -19.43 -16.66
N ASP A 10 -6.97 -19.02 -17.87
CA ASP A 10 -6.55 -19.57 -19.15
C ASP A 10 -5.09 -20.03 -19.09
N GLU A 11 -4.78 -21.24 -19.64
CA GLU A 11 -3.42 -21.77 -19.72
C GLU A 11 -2.43 -20.80 -20.40
N SER A 12 -2.91 -19.79 -21.11
CA SER A 12 -2.13 -18.68 -21.65
C SER A 12 -1.63 -17.70 -20.60
N ILE A 13 -2.30 -17.60 -19.43
CA ILE A 13 -1.84 -16.84 -18.26
C ILE A 13 -1.12 -17.83 -17.34
N GLN A 14 0.08 -18.20 -17.72
CA GLN A 14 0.93 -19.04 -16.92
C GLN A 14 1.36 -18.24 -15.68
N LEU A 15 0.64 -18.39 -14.56
CA LEU A 15 1.13 -18.04 -13.23
C LEU A 15 2.32 -18.97 -12.93
N MET A 16 3.45 -18.67 -13.58
CA MET A 16 4.69 -19.43 -13.37
C MET A 16 5.19 -19.16 -11.96
N TYR A 17 5.04 -20.13 -11.07
CA TYR A 17 5.76 -20.23 -9.78
C TYR A 17 5.64 -19.03 -8.85
N ASP A 18 4.56 -18.25 -8.93
CA ASP A 18 4.49 -16.90 -8.44
C ASP A 18 3.64 -16.81 -7.20
N GLY A 19 4.01 -15.88 -6.33
CA GLY A 19 3.18 -15.44 -5.21
C GLY A 19 2.25 -14.31 -5.63
N ILE A 20 1.12 -14.20 -4.93
CA ILE A 20 0.29 -13.00 -4.95
C ILE A 20 0.87 -12.04 -3.91
N SER A 21 1.29 -10.86 -4.35
CA SER A 21 1.86 -9.83 -3.48
C SER A 21 0.84 -8.83 -2.94
N GLY A 22 -0.30 -8.67 -3.62
CA GLY A 22 -1.39 -7.82 -3.20
C GLY A 22 -2.70 -8.24 -3.85
N ILE A 23 -3.82 -7.98 -3.18
CA ILE A 23 -5.18 -8.26 -3.67
C ILE A 23 -6.14 -7.19 -3.20
N ALA A 24 -7.00 -6.70 -4.09
CA ALA A 24 -8.05 -5.75 -3.77
C ALA A 24 -9.34 -6.08 -4.50
N VAL A 25 -10.46 -5.84 -3.83
CA VAL A 25 -11.81 -6.05 -4.37
C VAL A 25 -12.62 -4.80 -4.14
N HIS A 26 -13.35 -4.35 -5.14
CA HIS A 26 -14.34 -3.29 -5.05
C HIS A 26 -15.54 -3.66 -5.93
N GLU A 27 -16.70 -3.87 -5.33
CA GLU A 27 -17.89 -4.38 -5.99
C GLU A 27 -17.58 -5.71 -6.75
N GLU A 28 -17.78 -5.76 -8.07
CA GLU A 28 -17.42 -6.90 -8.92
C GLU A 28 -15.96 -6.87 -9.41
N HIS A 29 -15.24 -5.78 -9.20
CA HIS A 29 -13.85 -5.62 -9.66
C HIS A 29 -12.88 -6.32 -8.73
N LEU A 30 -12.12 -7.26 -9.25
CA LEU A 30 -11.02 -7.95 -8.57
C LEU A 30 -9.69 -7.60 -9.24
N VAL A 31 -8.75 -7.06 -8.46
CA VAL A 31 -7.38 -6.82 -8.90
C VAL A 31 -6.43 -7.58 -7.99
N PHE A 32 -5.46 -8.28 -8.55
CA PHE A 32 -4.35 -8.82 -7.77
C PHE A 32 -3.01 -8.57 -8.46
N ALA A 33 -1.96 -8.46 -7.67
CA ALA A 33 -0.59 -8.33 -8.15
C ALA A 33 0.17 -9.62 -7.97
N GLY A 34 0.95 -9.97 -8.98
CA GLY A 34 1.83 -11.12 -8.95
C GLY A 34 3.30 -10.74 -8.70
N ALA A 35 4.03 -11.66 -8.07
CA ALA A 35 5.47 -11.56 -7.90
C ALA A 35 6.12 -12.92 -8.12
N SER A 36 7.28 -12.92 -8.73
CA SER A 36 8.11 -14.09 -9.01
C SER A 36 9.55 -13.84 -8.59
N GLY A 37 10.41 -14.83 -8.74
CA GLY A 37 11.81 -14.71 -8.43
C GLY A 37 12.69 -15.59 -9.34
N ASP A 38 13.92 -15.14 -9.51
CA ASP A 38 14.99 -15.89 -10.20
C ASP A 38 16.29 -15.86 -9.37
N GLU A 39 17.40 -16.30 -9.96
CA GLU A 39 18.71 -16.32 -9.30
C GLU A 39 19.24 -14.92 -8.94
N LEU A 40 18.72 -13.85 -9.56
CA LEU A 40 19.13 -12.46 -9.35
C LEU A 40 18.26 -11.73 -8.31
N GLY A 41 17.03 -12.19 -8.08
CA GLY A 41 16.13 -11.60 -7.09
C GLY A 41 14.65 -11.79 -7.41
N ASN A 42 13.82 -11.11 -6.62
CA ASN A 42 12.38 -11.11 -6.82
C ASN A 42 11.96 -9.94 -7.72
N PHE A 43 10.93 -10.17 -8.53
CA PHE A 43 10.38 -9.16 -9.43
C PHE A 43 8.86 -9.25 -9.49
N GLY A 44 8.22 -8.14 -9.90
CA GLY A 44 6.78 -8.11 -10.11
C GLY A 44 6.39 -8.64 -11.47
N THR A 45 5.34 -9.45 -11.52
CA THR A 45 4.80 -9.97 -12.79
C THR A 45 3.68 -9.11 -13.36
N GLY A 46 3.27 -8.05 -12.64
CA GLY A 46 2.21 -7.14 -13.05
C GLY A 46 0.94 -7.30 -12.23
N ILE A 47 -0.15 -6.75 -12.75
CA ILE A 47 -1.48 -6.88 -12.15
C ILE A 47 -2.41 -7.66 -13.07
N PHE A 48 -3.32 -8.37 -12.45
CA PHE A 48 -4.39 -9.13 -13.10
C PHE A 48 -5.72 -8.53 -12.66
N TYR A 49 -6.62 -8.36 -13.60
CA TYR A 49 -7.90 -7.72 -13.39
C TYR A 49 -9.05 -8.56 -13.94
N ASN A 50 -10.16 -8.57 -13.21
CA ASN A 50 -11.42 -9.15 -13.63
C ASN A 50 -12.58 -8.28 -13.13
N ASP A 51 -13.56 -8.02 -13.98
CA ASP A 51 -14.74 -7.19 -13.72
C ASP A 51 -16.00 -8.02 -13.40
N GLY A 52 -15.83 -9.25 -12.92
CA GLY A 52 -16.93 -10.18 -12.68
C GLY A 52 -17.31 -11.01 -13.91
N THR A 53 -16.66 -10.78 -15.07
CA THR A 53 -16.79 -11.62 -16.26
C THR A 53 -15.87 -12.84 -16.19
N ASN A 54 -15.89 -13.71 -17.20
CA ASN A 54 -14.98 -14.85 -17.29
C ASN A 54 -13.63 -14.48 -17.93
N GLU A 55 -13.44 -13.23 -18.34
CA GLU A 55 -12.23 -12.77 -19.00
C GLU A 55 -11.30 -12.07 -17.99
N TRP A 56 -10.02 -12.37 -18.09
CA TRP A 56 -8.97 -11.75 -17.30
C TRP A 56 -8.11 -10.85 -18.17
N ALA A 57 -7.82 -9.63 -17.69
CA ALA A 57 -6.79 -8.78 -18.26
C ALA A 57 -5.52 -8.87 -17.43
N HIS A 58 -4.36 -8.81 -18.09
CA HIS A 58 -3.04 -8.78 -17.47
C HIS A 58 -2.25 -7.58 -17.96
N HIS A 59 -1.72 -6.80 -17.02
CA HIS A 59 -0.91 -5.61 -17.30
C HIS A 59 0.45 -5.75 -16.64
N THR A 60 1.50 -5.82 -17.46
CA THR A 60 2.87 -5.90 -16.95
C THR A 60 3.25 -4.62 -16.21
N GLN A 61 4.06 -4.75 -15.16
CA GLN A 61 4.60 -3.59 -14.47
C GLN A 61 5.51 -2.76 -15.39
N PRO A 62 5.46 -1.40 -15.29
CA PRO A 62 6.31 -0.56 -16.09
C PRO A 62 7.79 -0.78 -15.75
N ILE A 63 8.62 -0.90 -16.77
CA ILE A 63 10.08 -0.83 -16.67
C ILE A 63 10.50 0.46 -17.33
N GLU A 64 11.27 1.27 -16.65
CA GLU A 64 11.69 2.59 -17.09
C GLU A 64 13.20 2.61 -17.31
N ASP A 65 13.63 3.21 -18.41
CA ASP A 65 15.05 3.39 -18.67
C ASP A 65 15.65 4.43 -17.72
N SER A 66 16.47 4.00 -16.79
CA SER A 66 17.15 4.88 -15.85
C SER A 66 18.30 5.64 -16.50
N GLN A 67 17.99 6.55 -17.41
CA GLN A 67 19.00 7.37 -18.10
C GLN A 67 19.50 8.55 -17.26
N ASN A 68 19.16 8.63 -15.98
CA ASN A 68 19.43 9.77 -15.09
C ASN A 68 18.83 11.10 -15.55
N ALA A 69 17.96 11.07 -16.55
CA ALA A 69 17.23 12.23 -17.02
C ALA A 69 15.81 12.21 -16.40
N SER A 70 15.40 13.34 -15.86
CA SER A 70 14.01 13.51 -15.44
C SER A 70 13.07 13.56 -16.63
N ILE A 71 11.84 13.11 -16.41
CA ILE A 71 10.75 13.21 -17.38
C ILE A 71 9.59 13.99 -16.77
N LEU A 72 8.88 14.72 -17.63
CA LEU A 72 7.68 15.45 -17.22
C LEU A 72 6.48 14.51 -17.24
N GLN A 73 5.70 14.51 -16.16
CA GLN A 73 4.52 13.69 -15.97
C GLN A 73 3.28 14.56 -15.68
N PRO A 74 2.13 14.27 -16.31
CA PRO A 74 0.88 14.94 -15.96
C PRO A 74 0.28 14.37 -14.68
N ILE A 75 -0.36 15.23 -13.90
CA ILE A 75 -1.18 14.87 -12.74
C ILE A 75 -2.41 15.79 -12.67
N GLY A 76 -3.62 15.23 -12.89
CA GLY A 76 -4.81 16.07 -12.96
C GLY A 76 -4.67 17.18 -13.99
N THR A 77 -4.79 18.43 -13.55
CA THR A 77 -4.60 19.62 -14.38
C THR A 77 -3.16 20.18 -14.36
N GLY A 78 -2.26 19.54 -13.60
CA GLY A 78 -0.88 19.99 -13.42
C GLY A 78 0.15 19.02 -13.98
N PHE A 79 1.42 19.32 -13.69
CA PHE A 79 2.58 18.53 -14.10
C PHE A 79 3.64 18.52 -13.00
N PHE A 80 4.45 17.47 -12.98
CA PHE A 80 5.62 17.35 -12.12
C PHE A 80 6.77 16.67 -12.89
N GLU A 81 8.00 16.85 -12.45
CA GLU A 81 9.11 16.05 -12.93
C GLU A 81 9.26 14.77 -12.11
N MET A 82 9.64 13.68 -12.75
CA MET A 82 10.03 12.46 -12.04
C MET A 82 11.32 11.88 -12.60
N LEU A 83 12.01 11.15 -11.76
CA LEU A 83 13.13 10.31 -12.17
C LEU A 83 12.63 8.90 -12.46
N PRO A 84 12.64 8.43 -13.72
CA PRO A 84 12.23 7.09 -14.07
C PRO A 84 13.33 6.10 -13.68
N ILE A 85 13.15 5.36 -12.60
CA ILE A 85 14.15 4.43 -12.06
C ILE A 85 13.64 3.01 -11.83
N THR A 86 12.42 2.69 -12.29
CA THR A 86 11.88 1.34 -12.13
C THR A 86 12.61 0.35 -13.03
N THR A 87 13.14 -0.69 -12.44
CA THR A 87 13.77 -1.81 -13.14
C THR A 87 12.98 -3.09 -12.90
N HIS A 88 13.34 -4.17 -13.57
CA HIS A 88 12.68 -5.45 -13.40
C HIS A 88 12.60 -5.91 -11.93
N TYR A 89 13.65 -5.69 -11.13
CA TYR A 89 13.76 -6.20 -9.76
C TYR A 89 13.33 -5.22 -8.66
N ASN A 90 13.08 -3.96 -8.94
CA ASN A 90 12.80 -2.96 -7.90
C ASN A 90 11.38 -2.39 -7.94
N ASN A 91 10.50 -2.94 -8.73
CA ASN A 91 9.13 -2.41 -8.93
C ASN A 91 8.02 -3.40 -8.55
N ILE A 92 8.30 -4.41 -7.72
CA ILE A 92 7.27 -5.30 -7.20
C ILE A 92 6.13 -4.48 -6.61
N THR A 93 4.91 -4.80 -6.99
CA THR A 93 3.72 -4.28 -6.31
C THR A 93 3.63 -4.90 -4.93
N TYR A 94 3.65 -4.08 -3.88
CA TYR A 94 3.54 -4.54 -2.50
C TYR A 94 2.10 -4.59 -2.02
N ASP A 95 1.27 -3.66 -2.48
CA ASP A 95 -0.13 -3.54 -2.05
C ASP A 95 -0.98 -2.85 -3.11
N LEU A 96 -2.30 -3.08 -3.03
CA LEU A 96 -3.31 -2.59 -3.95
C LEU A 96 -4.53 -2.09 -3.17
N ALA A 97 -5.15 -1.02 -3.69
CA ALA A 97 -6.50 -0.62 -3.30
C ALA A 97 -7.32 -0.24 -4.55
N VAL A 98 -8.60 -0.51 -4.52
CA VAL A 98 -9.51 -0.19 -5.63
C VAL A 98 -10.64 0.69 -5.13
N THR A 99 -10.92 1.75 -5.86
CA THR A 99 -12.10 2.62 -5.71
C THR A 99 -12.92 2.60 -6.99
N SER A 100 -14.06 3.26 -7.01
CA SER A 100 -14.87 3.38 -8.23
C SER A 100 -14.14 4.06 -9.40
N ASN A 101 -13.08 4.81 -9.15
CA ASN A 101 -12.37 5.59 -10.18
C ASN A 101 -11.00 5.01 -10.55
N TYR A 102 -10.29 4.42 -9.59
CA TYR A 102 -8.90 4.04 -9.77
C TYR A 102 -8.53 2.73 -9.04
N ALA A 103 -7.62 1.98 -9.65
CA ALA A 103 -6.75 1.05 -8.95
C ALA A 103 -5.49 1.81 -8.51
N TRP A 104 -5.16 1.76 -7.21
CA TRP A 104 -4.00 2.36 -6.57
C TRP A 104 -2.97 1.27 -6.29
N ILE A 105 -1.71 1.53 -6.59
CA ILE A 105 -0.67 0.53 -6.62
C ILE A 105 0.59 1.09 -5.97
N THR A 106 1.20 0.32 -5.07
CA THR A 106 2.43 0.72 -4.37
C THR A 106 3.61 -0.15 -4.76
N SER A 107 4.77 0.46 -4.92
CA SER A 107 6.04 -0.25 -5.12
C SER A 107 7.25 0.55 -4.61
N TRP A 108 8.40 -0.13 -4.45
CA TRP A 108 9.63 0.50 -3.94
C TRP A 108 10.12 1.66 -4.81
N ALA A 109 10.42 1.40 -6.05
CA ALA A 109 10.97 2.43 -6.96
C ALA A 109 9.89 3.16 -7.76
N GLY A 110 8.73 2.51 -7.98
CA GLY A 110 7.59 3.12 -8.68
C GLY A 110 6.77 4.05 -7.79
N GLY A 111 6.97 3.98 -6.46
CA GLY A 111 6.19 4.75 -5.52
C GLY A 111 4.70 4.41 -5.57
N LEU A 112 3.86 5.43 -5.42
CA LEU A 112 2.42 5.31 -5.62
C LEU A 112 2.08 5.56 -7.09
N ARG A 113 1.29 4.66 -7.67
CA ARG A 113 0.72 4.80 -9.03
C ARG A 113 -0.77 4.59 -9.00
N ARG A 114 -1.47 5.13 -10.01
CA ARG A 114 -2.89 4.87 -10.22
C ARG A 114 -3.17 4.52 -11.67
N ILE A 115 -4.18 3.69 -11.88
CA ILE A 115 -4.72 3.33 -13.19
C ILE A 115 -6.22 3.61 -13.15
N PRO A 116 -6.82 4.32 -14.13
CA PRO A 116 -8.25 4.45 -14.21
C PRO A 116 -8.92 3.08 -14.28
N LEU A 117 -9.93 2.84 -13.44
CA LEU A 117 -10.56 1.52 -13.30
C LEU A 117 -11.21 1.04 -14.61
N ASP A 118 -11.83 1.96 -15.35
CA ASP A 118 -12.46 1.71 -16.65
C ASP A 118 -11.45 1.33 -17.75
N SER A 119 -10.17 1.66 -17.57
CA SER A 119 -9.12 1.31 -18.53
C SER A 119 -8.54 -0.09 -18.33
N LEU A 120 -8.80 -0.73 -17.18
CA LEU A 120 -8.20 -2.03 -16.84
C LEU A 120 -8.65 -3.18 -17.74
N SER A 121 -9.79 -3.07 -18.42
CA SER A 121 -10.24 -4.03 -19.44
C SER A 121 -9.55 -3.81 -20.80
N SER A 122 -8.78 -2.74 -20.99
CA SER A 122 -8.11 -2.42 -22.25
C SER A 122 -6.76 -3.16 -22.35
N GLU A 123 -6.29 -3.41 -23.57
CA GLU A 123 -4.97 -4.02 -23.80
C GLU A 123 -3.80 -3.12 -23.31
N ASN A 124 -4.00 -1.81 -23.33
CA ASN A 124 -2.99 -0.83 -22.94
C ASN A 124 -3.48 0.06 -21.81
N VAL A 125 -2.80 0.03 -20.68
CA VAL A 125 -3.08 0.87 -19.53
C VAL A 125 -1.93 1.82 -19.24
N THR A 126 -2.26 2.99 -18.70
CA THR A 126 -1.25 3.95 -18.22
C THR A 126 -1.14 3.86 -16.71
N TRP A 127 0.02 3.45 -16.22
CA TRP A 127 0.37 3.46 -14.80
C TRP A 127 0.83 4.87 -14.43
N SER A 128 -0.10 5.75 -14.09
CA SER A 128 0.20 7.14 -13.79
C SER A 128 0.87 7.27 -12.42
N PRO A 129 2.11 7.76 -12.34
CA PRO A 129 2.76 8.06 -11.06
C PRO A 129 1.98 9.15 -10.32
N VAL A 130 1.93 9.05 -9.00
CA VAL A 130 1.29 10.05 -8.14
C VAL A 130 2.34 10.57 -7.16
N PRO A 131 2.71 11.85 -7.24
CA PRO A 131 3.71 12.42 -6.34
C PRO A 131 3.19 12.47 -4.91
N LEU A 132 4.07 12.13 -3.96
CA LEU A 132 3.85 12.25 -2.52
C LEU A 132 4.74 13.39 -1.99
N PRO A 133 4.41 14.01 -0.84
CA PRO A 133 5.27 15.01 -0.22
C PRO A 133 6.72 14.54 -0.08
N GLU A 134 7.68 15.43 -0.17
CA GLU A 134 9.08 15.10 0.15
C GLU A 134 9.23 14.78 1.66
N ASP A 135 10.36 14.17 2.02
CA ASP A 135 10.62 13.70 3.40
C ASP A 135 10.40 14.76 4.49
N HIS A 136 10.57 16.02 4.15
CA HIS A 136 10.46 17.15 5.08
C HIS A 136 9.19 17.99 4.89
N GLN A 137 8.38 17.71 3.86
CA GLN A 137 7.12 18.40 3.61
C GLN A 137 5.99 17.77 4.45
N LEU A 138 5.10 18.58 4.96
CA LEU A 138 3.92 18.16 5.71
C LEU A 138 2.66 18.07 4.83
N ASP A 139 2.68 18.75 3.71
CA ASP A 139 1.59 18.78 2.73
C ASP A 139 2.11 18.93 1.30
N LEU A 140 1.27 18.58 0.34
CA LEU A 140 1.51 18.78 -1.09
C LEU A 140 0.18 18.82 -1.83
N PHE A 141 -0.14 19.90 -2.53
CA PHE A 141 -1.21 19.89 -3.52
C PHE A 141 -0.61 19.69 -4.91
N THR A 142 -0.87 18.53 -5.49
CA THR A 142 -0.12 18.04 -6.66
C THR A 142 -0.22 18.91 -7.92
N CYS A 143 -1.21 19.80 -8.01
CA CYS A 143 -1.42 20.65 -9.18
C CYS A 143 -0.89 22.08 -9.02
N ASP A 144 -0.58 22.53 -7.80
CA ASP A 144 -0.06 23.89 -7.55
C ASP A 144 1.42 24.02 -7.89
N GLU A 145 2.13 22.90 -7.99
CA GLU A 145 3.57 22.84 -8.25
C GLU A 145 3.94 23.04 -9.72
N THR A 146 2.95 23.28 -10.61
CA THR A 146 3.23 23.54 -12.02
C THR A 146 3.63 24.98 -12.24
N ILE A 147 4.86 25.22 -12.66
CA ILE A 147 5.40 26.52 -13.00
C ILE A 147 5.58 26.63 -14.52
N PHE A 148 5.27 27.78 -15.10
CA PHE A 148 5.46 28.08 -16.50
C PHE A 148 6.49 29.23 -16.65
N ASP A 149 7.37 29.13 -17.64
CA ASP A 149 8.22 30.24 -18.04
C ASP A 149 7.46 31.27 -18.90
N ASP A 150 8.10 32.39 -19.23
CA ASP A 150 7.54 33.48 -20.09
C ASP A 150 7.14 32.99 -21.50
N SER A 151 7.60 31.81 -21.91
CA SER A 151 7.28 31.18 -23.20
C SER A 151 6.24 30.08 -23.09
N LEU A 152 5.62 29.92 -21.91
CA LEU A 152 4.67 28.87 -21.55
C LEU A 152 5.27 27.45 -21.58
N ASN A 153 6.59 27.31 -21.46
CA ASN A 153 7.20 26.03 -21.20
C ASN A 153 7.02 25.69 -19.72
N ILE A 154 6.75 24.42 -19.43
CA ILE A 154 6.62 23.94 -18.06
C ILE A 154 8.02 23.90 -17.44
N ILE A 155 8.18 24.59 -16.32
CA ILE A 155 9.31 24.47 -15.41
C ILE A 155 8.72 23.81 -14.16
N ALA A 156 8.65 22.47 -14.11
CA ALA A 156 8.02 21.79 -13.00
C ALA A 156 8.63 22.21 -11.65
N GLY A 157 7.76 22.54 -10.69
CA GLY A 157 8.17 22.91 -9.33
C GLY A 157 8.43 21.71 -8.42
N PHE A 158 7.82 20.55 -8.71
CA PHE A 158 7.95 19.33 -7.91
C PHE A 158 8.76 18.26 -8.63
N PHE A 159 9.65 17.58 -7.86
CA PHE A 159 10.51 16.52 -8.39
C PHE A 159 10.34 15.21 -7.61
N LEU A 160 9.63 14.26 -8.19
CA LEU A 160 9.49 12.91 -7.63
C LEU A 160 10.80 12.14 -7.86
N ASN A 161 11.52 11.86 -6.77
CA ASN A 161 12.76 11.11 -6.78
C ASN A 161 12.74 10.01 -5.73
N PRO A 162 12.51 8.73 -6.10
CA PRO A 162 12.46 7.61 -5.17
C PRO A 162 13.84 7.04 -4.80
N ARG A 163 14.94 7.71 -5.15
CA ARG A 163 16.28 7.34 -4.69
C ARG A 163 16.41 7.54 -3.18
N ASP A 164 17.48 7.04 -2.60
CA ASP A 164 17.79 7.31 -1.20
C ASP A 164 18.16 8.79 -0.98
N PRO A 165 17.86 9.37 0.19
CA PRO A 165 18.15 10.77 0.48
C PRO A 165 19.61 11.16 0.30
N GLY A 166 20.57 10.25 0.55
CA GLY A 166 21.98 10.46 0.26
C GLY A 166 22.31 10.70 -1.24
N ASN A 167 21.39 10.38 -2.13
CA ASN A 167 21.45 10.61 -3.58
C ASN A 167 20.40 11.63 -4.06
N GLY A 168 19.93 12.50 -3.16
CA GLY A 168 18.96 13.56 -3.45
C GLY A 168 17.52 13.09 -3.61
N GLY A 169 17.20 11.88 -3.15
CA GLY A 169 15.85 11.34 -3.18
C GLY A 169 15.11 11.47 -1.87
N ASN A 170 13.91 10.88 -1.82
CA ASN A 170 13.01 10.91 -0.68
C ASN A 170 12.54 9.50 -0.34
N HIS A 171 12.61 9.14 0.95
CA HIS A 171 12.05 7.90 1.46
C HIS A 171 10.52 7.86 1.35
N ASN A 172 9.87 9.03 1.46
CA ASN A 172 8.42 9.14 1.30
C ASN A 172 7.94 8.80 -0.13
N HIS A 173 8.83 8.80 -1.12
CA HIS A 173 8.51 8.35 -2.48
C HIS A 173 8.58 6.83 -2.67
N LYS A 174 8.87 6.04 -1.61
CA LYS A 174 8.91 4.57 -1.62
C LYS A 174 7.68 4.04 -0.90
N ALA A 175 6.71 3.51 -1.63
CA ALA A 175 5.42 3.10 -1.10
C ALA A 175 5.33 1.59 -0.88
N PHE A 176 4.67 1.17 0.21
CA PHE A 176 4.54 -0.24 0.62
C PHE A 176 3.11 -0.69 0.86
N SER A 177 2.23 0.21 1.28
CA SER A 177 0.85 -0.13 1.58
C SER A 177 -0.08 0.97 1.16
N VAL A 178 -1.32 0.60 0.82
CA VAL A 178 -2.35 1.55 0.39
C VAL A 178 -3.73 1.07 0.80
N ILE A 179 -4.55 1.97 1.31
CA ILE A 179 -5.99 1.79 1.46
C ILE A 179 -6.70 2.99 0.83
N ALA A 180 -7.88 2.76 0.26
CA ALA A 180 -8.65 3.81 -0.38
C ALA A 180 -10.16 3.60 -0.17
N TYR A 181 -10.88 4.70 -0.02
CA TYR A 181 -12.33 4.71 0.10
C TYR A 181 -12.89 6.07 -0.32
N GLY A 182 -13.96 6.07 -1.12
CA GLY A 182 -14.46 7.31 -1.73
C GLY A 182 -13.33 8.03 -2.46
N ASP A 183 -13.13 9.30 -2.12
CA ASP A 183 -12.06 10.13 -2.69
C ASP A 183 -10.80 10.18 -1.81
N THR A 184 -10.76 9.42 -0.74
CA THR A 184 -9.63 9.39 0.19
C THR A 184 -8.71 8.20 -0.10
N VAL A 185 -7.41 8.46 -0.17
CA VAL A 185 -6.35 7.44 -0.28
C VAL A 185 -5.33 7.64 0.83
N TRP A 186 -4.94 6.54 1.49
CA TRP A 186 -3.86 6.51 2.46
C TRP A 186 -2.73 5.65 1.95
N THR A 187 -1.51 6.15 2.04
CA THR A 187 -0.32 5.44 1.55
C THR A 187 0.74 5.38 2.63
N GLY A 188 1.14 4.16 2.99
CA GLY A 188 2.27 3.92 3.88
C GLY A 188 3.58 3.82 3.09
N THR A 189 4.61 4.51 3.59
CA THR A 189 5.90 4.66 2.90
C THR A 189 7.08 4.31 3.81
N ALA A 190 8.29 4.47 3.29
CA ALA A 190 9.51 4.36 4.09
C ALA A 190 9.75 5.59 5.00
N ASN A 191 8.92 6.63 4.93
CA ASN A 191 9.01 7.83 5.78
C ASN A 191 7.66 8.30 6.33
N GLY A 192 6.78 7.38 6.67
CA GLY A 192 5.51 7.69 7.33
C GLY A 192 4.29 7.37 6.48
N ILE A 193 3.21 8.09 6.75
CA ILE A 193 1.90 7.89 6.17
C ILE A 193 1.49 9.15 5.43
N ASN A 194 0.86 9.00 4.26
CA ASN A 194 0.28 10.10 3.52
C ASN A 194 -1.22 9.88 3.37
N ARG A 195 -2.02 10.89 3.67
CA ARG A 195 -3.45 10.93 3.41
C ARG A 195 -3.70 11.88 2.25
N GLY A 196 -4.27 11.39 1.17
CA GLY A 196 -4.62 12.18 -0.02
C GLY A 196 -6.13 12.30 -0.19
N ILE A 197 -6.59 13.46 -0.59
CA ILE A 197 -7.96 13.70 -1.05
C ILE A 197 -7.90 13.96 -2.54
N LEU A 198 -8.55 13.08 -3.31
CA LEU A 198 -8.64 13.19 -4.76
C LEU A 198 -9.71 14.21 -5.15
N GLY A 199 -9.31 15.26 -5.85
CA GLY A 199 -10.23 16.23 -6.42
C GLY A 199 -10.83 15.78 -7.76
N GLU A 200 -11.96 16.35 -8.15
CA GLU A 200 -12.63 16.09 -9.44
C GLU A 200 -11.73 16.37 -10.66
N ASN A 201 -10.76 17.29 -10.51
CA ASN A 201 -9.77 17.60 -11.53
C ASN A 201 -8.62 16.57 -11.63
N GLY A 202 -8.66 15.51 -10.83
CA GLY A 202 -7.62 14.47 -10.76
C GLY A 202 -6.37 14.85 -9.97
N CYS A 203 -6.34 16.04 -9.36
CA CYS A 203 -5.29 16.45 -8.43
C CYS A 203 -5.49 15.79 -7.07
N VAL A 204 -4.43 15.68 -6.28
CA VAL A 204 -4.49 15.12 -4.94
C VAL A 204 -3.95 16.14 -3.93
N ASP A 205 -4.70 16.34 -2.88
CA ASP A 205 -4.32 17.17 -1.73
C ASP A 205 -3.79 16.25 -0.62
N TRP A 206 -2.48 16.30 -0.37
CA TRP A 206 -1.78 15.40 0.55
C TRP A 206 -1.49 16.06 1.90
N MET A 207 -1.68 15.27 2.97
CA MET A 207 -1.11 15.47 4.30
C MET A 207 -0.14 14.34 4.61
N HIS A 208 1.04 14.68 5.16
CA HIS A 208 2.10 13.73 5.52
C HIS A 208 2.25 13.61 7.02
N TYR A 209 2.22 12.41 7.54
CA TYR A 209 2.36 12.07 8.96
C TYR A 209 3.63 11.27 9.19
N SER A 210 4.45 11.70 10.15
CA SER A 210 5.71 11.05 10.50
C SER A 210 5.92 10.96 12.00
N PHE A 211 6.84 10.11 12.44
CA PHE A 211 7.23 10.00 13.84
C PHE A 211 7.68 11.34 14.44
N GLN A 212 8.37 12.17 13.67
CA GLN A 212 8.91 13.45 14.13
C GLN A 212 7.81 14.49 14.44
N HIS A 213 6.67 14.38 13.81
CA HIS A 213 5.63 15.41 13.86
C HIS A 213 4.29 14.92 14.43
N HIS A 214 4.01 13.61 14.39
CA HIS A 214 2.66 13.07 14.60
C HIS A 214 2.60 11.82 15.46
N ASN A 215 3.48 11.62 16.42
CA ASN A 215 3.41 10.51 17.37
C ASN A 215 3.19 9.10 16.74
N LEU A 216 3.70 8.86 15.53
CA LEU A 216 3.76 7.51 15.00
C LEU A 216 4.77 6.68 15.80
N SER A 217 4.63 5.37 15.86
CA SER A 217 5.64 4.52 16.53
C SER A 217 6.94 4.45 15.73
N GLY A 218 6.88 4.50 14.41
CA GLY A 218 8.02 4.52 13.50
C GLY A 218 7.61 4.94 12.09
N ASN A 219 8.58 5.31 11.28
CA ASN A 219 8.33 5.86 9.94
C ASN A 219 8.22 4.83 8.83
N PHE A 220 8.72 3.60 9.02
CA PHE A 220 8.64 2.59 7.98
C PHE A 220 7.29 1.84 8.08
N VAL A 221 6.34 2.19 7.20
CA VAL A 221 4.95 1.71 7.24
C VAL A 221 4.77 0.57 6.25
N VAL A 222 4.63 -0.64 6.77
CA VAL A 222 4.59 -1.88 5.97
C VAL A 222 3.18 -2.40 5.71
N GLY A 223 2.18 -1.89 6.43
CA GLY A 223 0.79 -2.29 6.23
C GLY A 223 -0.17 -1.23 6.75
N LEU A 224 -1.27 -1.04 6.06
CA LEU A 224 -2.39 -0.19 6.46
C LEU A 224 -3.65 -1.02 6.57
N GLY A 225 -4.52 -0.69 7.51
CA GLY A 225 -5.83 -1.30 7.69
C GLY A 225 -6.91 -0.25 7.90
N LEU A 226 -8.05 -0.43 7.25
CA LEU A 226 -9.23 0.39 7.44
C LEU A 226 -10.26 -0.40 8.25
N GLN A 227 -10.67 0.12 9.39
CA GLN A 227 -11.77 -0.39 10.18
C GLN A 227 -12.94 0.58 10.12
N VAL A 228 -14.12 0.06 9.80
CA VAL A 228 -15.37 0.83 9.76
C VAL A 228 -16.45 0.05 10.51
N TRP A 229 -17.02 0.65 11.56
CA TRP A 229 -18.17 0.09 12.27
C TRP A 229 -18.97 1.19 12.95
N ASN A 230 -20.27 1.05 13.03
CA ASN A 230 -21.18 2.00 13.69
C ASN A 230 -20.90 3.48 13.37
N SER A 231 -20.60 3.80 12.11
CA SER A 231 -20.21 5.13 11.64
C SER A 231 -18.86 5.64 12.15
N HIS A 232 -18.10 4.84 12.87
CA HIS A 232 -16.73 5.14 13.26
C HIS A 232 -15.74 4.59 12.22
N ARG A 233 -14.62 5.29 12.08
CA ARG A 233 -13.51 4.88 11.23
C ARG A 233 -12.22 4.94 12.01
N VAL A 234 -11.41 3.90 11.87
CA VAL A 234 -10.04 3.89 12.39
C VAL A 234 -9.09 3.48 11.26
N ILE A 235 -8.02 4.25 11.11
CA ILE A 235 -6.90 3.87 10.25
C ILE A 235 -5.82 3.26 11.13
N TRP A 236 -5.46 2.05 10.82
CA TRP A 236 -4.42 1.28 11.49
C TRP A 236 -3.18 1.20 10.61
N ALA A 237 -2.00 1.32 11.22
CA ALA A 237 -0.72 1.24 10.52
C ALA A 237 0.24 0.29 11.24
N ALA A 238 0.69 -0.73 10.53
CA ALA A 238 1.83 -1.56 10.94
C ALA A 238 3.12 -0.80 10.65
N THR A 239 3.83 -0.41 11.69
CA THR A 239 4.99 0.47 11.59
C THR A 239 6.26 -0.21 12.11
N MET A 240 7.36 0.07 11.44
CA MET A 240 8.70 -0.33 11.87
C MET A 240 9.58 0.90 12.08
N ASN A 241 10.61 0.74 12.90
CA ASN A 241 11.60 1.78 13.04
C ASN A 241 12.42 1.92 11.74
N ALA A 242 12.59 3.16 11.30
CA ALA A 242 13.50 3.52 10.23
C ALA A 242 14.85 3.95 10.81
N ASN A 243 15.18 5.24 10.74
CA ASN A 243 16.52 5.74 11.07
C ASN A 243 16.54 6.72 12.24
N SER A 244 15.39 7.20 12.73
CA SER A 244 15.39 8.20 13.79
C SER A 244 15.50 7.60 15.18
N PRO A 245 16.34 8.18 16.05
CA PRO A 245 16.40 7.75 17.44
C PRO A 245 15.03 7.87 18.13
N GLY A 246 14.64 6.83 18.84
CA GLY A 246 13.36 6.76 19.55
C GLY A 246 12.22 6.11 18.76
N GLU A 247 12.37 5.91 17.48
CA GLU A 247 11.41 5.10 16.71
C GLU A 247 11.34 3.67 17.24
N GLN A 248 10.13 3.13 17.28
CA GLN A 248 9.86 1.75 17.66
C GLN A 248 8.97 1.11 16.60
N ARG A 249 9.11 -0.19 16.42
CA ARG A 249 8.12 -0.97 15.71
C ARG A 249 6.86 -1.12 16.58
N GLY A 250 5.71 -1.27 15.94
CA GLY A 250 4.42 -1.42 16.62
C GLY A 250 3.26 -1.09 15.70
N VAL A 251 2.16 -0.67 16.30
CA VAL A 251 0.98 -0.21 15.58
C VAL A 251 0.73 1.25 15.93
N SER A 252 0.55 2.06 14.91
CA SER A 252 0.02 3.43 15.03
C SER A 252 -1.42 3.45 14.53
N PHE A 253 -2.29 4.27 15.12
CA PHE A 253 -3.67 4.38 14.66
C PHE A 253 -4.23 5.78 14.91
N THR A 254 -5.23 6.13 14.09
CA THR A 254 -6.00 7.37 14.23
C THR A 254 -7.49 7.06 14.15
N THR A 255 -8.28 7.79 14.95
CA THR A 255 -9.75 7.71 15.01
C THR A 255 -10.44 8.97 14.51
N ASP A 256 -9.65 9.96 14.08
CA ASP A 256 -10.06 11.32 13.69
C ASP A 256 -9.43 11.73 12.35
N ASP A 257 -9.30 10.76 11.43
CA ASP A 257 -8.77 10.95 10.07
C ASP A 257 -7.36 11.60 10.04
N GLY A 258 -6.55 11.37 11.07
CA GLY A 258 -5.15 11.78 11.13
C GLY A 258 -4.88 13.04 11.95
N ASP A 259 -5.91 13.69 12.50
CA ASP A 259 -5.72 14.85 13.36
C ASP A 259 -4.89 14.51 14.61
N THR A 260 -5.10 13.29 15.16
CA THR A 260 -4.27 12.75 16.24
C THR A 260 -3.88 11.29 15.97
N TRP A 261 -2.69 10.90 16.44
CA TRP A 261 -2.18 9.54 16.32
C TRP A 261 -1.87 8.94 17.69
N GLN A 262 -2.21 7.69 17.85
CA GLN A 262 -1.94 6.88 19.03
C GLN A 262 -1.10 5.68 18.65
N THR A 263 -0.40 5.10 19.63
CA THR A 263 0.47 3.93 19.41
C THR A 263 0.13 2.80 20.37
N THR A 264 0.27 1.57 19.91
CA THR A 264 0.07 0.36 20.69
C THR A 264 1.00 -0.77 20.22
N LEU A 265 1.07 -1.87 20.97
CA LEU A 265 1.95 -3.01 20.68
C LEU A 265 3.40 -2.60 20.40
N LEU A 266 3.90 -1.59 21.13
CA LEU A 266 5.27 -1.09 20.96
C LEU A 266 6.29 -2.19 21.24
N GLY A 267 7.27 -2.32 20.36
CA GLY A 267 8.28 -3.36 20.38
C GLY A 267 7.94 -4.59 19.52
N GLU A 268 6.66 -4.80 19.17
CA GLU A 268 6.25 -5.89 18.31
C GLU A 268 6.64 -5.66 16.86
N ARG A 269 7.14 -6.71 16.21
CA ARG A 269 7.38 -6.71 14.77
C ARG A 269 6.08 -7.02 14.04
N VAL A 270 5.37 -5.98 13.64
CA VAL A 270 4.07 -6.06 13.00
C VAL A 270 4.22 -6.11 11.49
N TYR A 271 3.42 -6.95 10.83
CA TYR A 271 3.45 -7.13 9.37
C TYR A 271 2.16 -6.63 8.70
N ASN A 272 1.01 -6.86 9.33
CA ASN A 272 -0.29 -6.54 8.75
C ASN A 272 -1.32 -6.25 9.85
N VAL A 273 -2.32 -5.43 9.52
CA VAL A 273 -3.50 -5.18 10.35
C VAL A 273 -4.74 -5.44 9.51
N SER A 274 -5.64 -6.25 10.01
CA SER A 274 -6.95 -6.50 9.40
C SER A 274 -8.07 -6.33 10.40
N SER A 275 -9.25 -5.95 9.93
CA SER A 275 -10.40 -5.72 10.80
C SER A 275 -11.71 -6.12 10.13
N PHE A 276 -12.68 -6.46 10.97
CA PHE A 276 -14.07 -6.66 10.59
C PHE A 276 -14.96 -6.19 11.74
N ASP A 277 -15.85 -5.23 11.47
CA ASP A 277 -16.66 -4.57 12.48
C ASP A 277 -15.79 -4.07 13.65
N SER A 278 -16.12 -4.43 14.88
CA SER A 278 -15.35 -4.06 16.09
C SER A 278 -14.07 -4.88 16.30
N LEU A 279 -13.84 -5.92 15.54
CA LEU A 279 -12.73 -6.86 15.71
C LEU A 279 -11.51 -6.42 14.91
N VAL A 280 -10.34 -6.41 15.56
CA VAL A 280 -9.05 -6.10 14.91
C VAL A 280 -8.06 -7.22 15.17
N PHE A 281 -7.39 -7.67 14.11
CA PHE A 281 -6.25 -8.57 14.16
C PHE A 281 -4.98 -7.87 13.71
N VAL A 282 -3.88 -8.16 14.43
CA VAL A 282 -2.54 -7.70 14.10
C VAL A 282 -1.62 -8.91 13.96
N SER A 283 -1.10 -9.10 12.76
CA SER A 283 -0.15 -10.17 12.44
C SER A 283 1.25 -9.75 12.79
N SER A 284 1.99 -10.56 13.54
CA SER A 284 3.31 -10.20 14.07
C SER A 284 4.30 -11.35 14.14
N GLY A 285 5.57 -11.02 14.37
CA GLY A 285 6.66 -11.97 14.60
C GLY A 285 6.50 -12.81 15.88
N SER A 286 5.59 -12.44 16.79
CA SER A 286 5.33 -13.20 18.03
C SER A 286 3.99 -13.95 18.02
N GLY A 287 3.21 -13.82 16.96
CA GLY A 287 1.91 -14.46 16.80
C GLY A 287 0.84 -13.49 16.27
N LEU A 288 -0.41 -13.88 16.45
CA LEU A 288 -1.58 -13.09 16.09
C LEU A 288 -2.13 -12.37 17.30
N TRP A 289 -2.18 -11.05 17.26
CA TRP A 289 -2.83 -10.24 18.27
C TRP A 289 -4.26 -9.92 17.88
N LYS A 290 -5.14 -9.89 18.86
CA LYS A 290 -6.57 -9.60 18.70
C LYS A 290 -7.03 -8.59 19.74
N THR A 291 -7.82 -7.62 19.31
CA THR A 291 -8.60 -6.74 20.20
C THR A 291 -10.01 -6.55 19.68
N ILE A 292 -10.90 -6.10 20.54
CA ILE A 292 -12.26 -5.67 20.20
C ILE A 292 -12.35 -4.19 20.55
N VAL A 293 -12.72 -3.38 19.57
CA VAL A 293 -12.88 -1.93 19.73
C VAL A 293 -14.38 -1.64 19.77
N HIS A 294 -14.93 -1.40 20.96
CA HIS A 294 -16.35 -1.05 21.11
C HIS A 294 -16.61 0.42 20.85
N HIS A 295 -15.68 1.28 21.26
CA HIS A 295 -15.68 2.72 20.98
C HIS A 295 -14.26 3.18 20.66
N PRO A 296 -14.07 4.15 19.77
CA PRO A 296 -12.73 4.64 19.40
C PRO A 296 -11.86 5.11 20.57
N ASP A 297 -12.50 5.65 21.62
CA ASP A 297 -11.82 6.18 22.80
C ASP A 297 -11.58 5.13 23.91
N ASP A 298 -12.05 3.88 23.71
CA ASP A 298 -11.86 2.82 24.68
C ASP A 298 -10.39 2.36 24.73
N PRO A 299 -9.89 2.04 25.93
CA PRO A 299 -8.56 1.46 26.05
C PRO A 299 -8.46 0.11 25.29
N LEU A 300 -7.45 -0.02 24.44
CA LEU A 300 -7.20 -1.26 23.71
C LEU A 300 -6.69 -2.36 24.64
N VAL A 301 -7.36 -3.49 24.63
CA VAL A 301 -6.96 -4.69 25.36
C VAL A 301 -6.61 -5.80 24.36
N TRP A 302 -5.33 -6.11 24.26
CA TRP A 302 -4.83 -7.09 23.32
C TRP A 302 -4.70 -8.48 23.94
N ALA A 303 -5.22 -9.47 23.22
CA ALA A 303 -4.98 -10.90 23.48
C ALA A 303 -4.11 -11.46 22.36
N ARG A 304 -3.07 -12.22 22.72
CA ARG A 304 -2.18 -12.86 21.75
C ARG A 304 -2.56 -14.32 21.55
N TYR A 305 -2.70 -14.69 20.29
CA TYR A 305 -2.84 -16.08 19.87
C TYR A 305 -1.50 -16.54 19.27
N GLN A 306 -0.99 -17.65 19.82
CA GLN A 306 0.10 -18.37 19.17
C GLN A 306 -0.54 -19.49 18.35
N PRO A 307 -0.12 -19.68 17.09
CA PRO A 307 -0.61 -20.79 16.31
C PRO A 307 -0.33 -22.10 17.06
N MET A 308 -1.38 -22.81 17.43
CA MET A 308 -1.24 -24.17 17.96
C MET A 308 -1.47 -25.15 16.82
N VAL A 309 -0.48 -26.00 16.58
CA VAL A 309 -0.66 -27.14 15.67
C VAL A 309 -1.45 -28.20 16.41
N GLU A 310 -2.72 -28.34 16.11
CA GLU A 310 -3.39 -29.61 16.36
C GLU A 310 -2.83 -30.63 15.35
N HIS A 311 -2.33 -31.78 15.85
CA HIS A 311 -1.94 -32.89 15.01
C HIS A 311 -3.18 -33.36 14.22
N THR A 312 -3.31 -32.85 13.01
CA THR A 312 -4.23 -33.46 12.04
C THR A 312 -3.49 -34.60 11.36
N GLU A 313 -4.17 -35.70 11.07
CA GLU A 313 -3.62 -36.90 10.45
C GLU A 313 -2.94 -36.65 9.08
N PHE A 314 -3.02 -35.43 8.55
CA PHE A 314 -2.54 -35.06 7.22
C PHE A 314 -1.20 -34.32 7.20
N TYR A 315 -0.72 -33.76 8.32
CA TYR A 315 0.50 -32.96 8.34
C TYR A 315 1.38 -33.32 9.55
N ASN A 316 2.43 -34.10 9.28
CA ASN A 316 3.52 -34.35 10.22
C ASN A 316 4.57 -33.22 10.21
N GLN A 317 4.16 -31.96 9.98
CA GLN A 317 5.08 -30.83 9.99
C GLN A 317 4.89 -30.02 11.26
N GLU A 318 5.96 -29.87 12.00
CA GLU A 318 6.01 -28.88 13.10
C GLU A 318 5.98 -27.47 12.51
N ILE A 319 5.13 -26.59 13.07
CA ILE A 319 5.26 -25.17 12.79
C ILE A 319 6.56 -24.71 13.46
N LEU A 320 7.53 -24.33 12.64
CA LEU A 320 8.88 -23.92 13.09
C LEU A 320 8.93 -22.48 13.60
N THR A 321 7.86 -21.69 13.43
CA THR A 321 7.82 -20.28 13.79
C THR A 321 6.45 -19.90 14.37
N ASN A 322 6.46 -18.92 15.30
CA ASN A 322 5.24 -18.27 15.78
C ASN A 322 4.86 -17.05 14.90
N GLU A 323 5.61 -16.75 13.86
CA GLU A 323 5.36 -15.60 12.99
C GLU A 323 4.05 -15.78 12.21
N VAL A 324 3.23 -14.74 12.22
CA VAL A 324 2.01 -14.62 11.42
C VAL A 324 2.17 -13.41 10.53
N TYR A 325 2.21 -13.62 9.21
CA TYR A 325 2.44 -12.53 8.25
C TYR A 325 1.16 -11.81 7.88
N THR A 326 0.05 -12.53 7.79
CA THR A 326 -1.25 -11.97 7.48
C THR A 326 -2.37 -12.77 8.14
N ALA A 327 -3.46 -12.11 8.45
CA ALA A 327 -4.71 -12.71 8.87
C ALA A 327 -5.86 -11.93 8.24
N VAL A 328 -6.92 -12.61 7.87
CA VAL A 328 -8.13 -12.01 7.34
C VAL A 328 -9.29 -12.35 8.26
N VAL A 329 -10.15 -11.38 8.48
CA VAL A 329 -11.37 -11.53 9.29
C VAL A 329 -12.56 -11.40 8.36
N ASP A 330 -13.51 -12.33 8.47
CA ASP A 330 -14.80 -12.24 7.79
C ASP A 330 -15.95 -12.45 8.79
N ASP A 331 -17.18 -12.30 8.32
CA ASP A 331 -18.41 -12.43 9.12
C ASP A 331 -18.76 -13.88 9.49
N ARG A 332 -18.05 -14.88 8.95
CA ARG A 332 -18.40 -16.30 9.03
C ARG A 332 -17.51 -17.12 9.93
N SER A 333 -16.29 -16.71 10.16
CA SER A 333 -15.34 -17.50 10.93
C SER A 333 -14.24 -16.66 11.56
N TYR A 334 -13.94 -16.96 12.79
CA TYR A 334 -12.77 -16.44 13.51
C TYR A 334 -11.61 -17.43 13.31
N PHE A 335 -10.71 -17.11 12.39
CA PHE A 335 -9.51 -17.91 12.14
C PHE A 335 -8.26 -17.09 12.29
#